data_2b4728d4356a7f00751a007e0889bebf
#
_entry.id   2b4728d4356a7f00751a007e0889bebf
#
_cell.length_a   1.000
_cell.length_b   1.000
_cell.length_c   1.000
_cell.angle_alpha   90.00
_cell.angle_beta   90.00
_cell.angle_gamma   90.00
#
_symmetry.space_group_name_H-M   'P 1'
#
loop_
_entity.id
_entity.type
_entity.pdbx_description
1 polymer ?
#
loop_
_entity_poly.entity_id
_entity_poly.type
_entity_poly.pdbx_seq_one_letter_code
_entity_poly.pdbx_strand_id
1 'polypeptide(L)'
;MSAVLQPGAAYAAVEHSEGVWHAAWRRFKTDRVGLVSAVIVIAFLLLIALAGLGLVAKQWQKEVGVPNAPPHFVGPKPPEAIGAIEVPKGPNVDLSAVDPLAPRYKEWDERAAKFKTEEVVKAPTLPMGGDRFGRDVLAKAIKGTQISVFVGVMAALVATAIGTLLGALSGFFGGKVGDFLEWLYNVFEAIPGILLIFAFAAVFGRGITTVVLILGLTGWSGLYRQVRSEFIKHRSREYVRSAEAIGASVWSRIFSHILPNVSHVVL
;
A
#
# COMPACT_ATOMS: atom_id res chain seq x y z
N MET A 1 3.55 -58.56 57.75
CA MET A 1 3.84 -57.11 57.65
C MET A 1 3.11 -56.59 56.40
N SER A 2 1.98 -55.96 56.64
CA SER A 2 1.07 -55.51 55.57
C SER A 2 1.50 -54.07 55.18
N ALA A 3 1.88 -53.90 53.91
CA ALA A 3 2.12 -52.58 53.36
C ALA A 3 0.77 -51.94 52.93
N VAL A 4 0.40 -50.87 53.62
CA VAL A 4 -0.76 -50.06 53.32
C VAL A 4 -0.51 -49.25 52.09
N LEU A 5 -1.28 -49.51 51.01
CA LEU A 5 -1.35 -48.67 49.83
C LEU A 5 -2.04 -47.35 50.19
N GLN A 6 -1.33 -46.24 50.09
CA GLN A 6 -1.88 -44.88 50.22
C GLN A 6 -2.62 -44.52 48.91
N PRO A 7 -3.91 -44.21 48.96
CA PRO A 7 -4.67 -43.63 47.86
C PRO A 7 -4.57 -42.09 47.92
N GLY A 8 -3.64 -41.52 47.17
CA GLY A 8 -3.44 -40.07 47.18
C GLY A 8 -2.53 -39.57 46.11
N ALA A 9 -2.54 -40.17 44.89
CA ALA A 9 -2.01 -39.49 43.74
C ALA A 9 -3.01 -38.39 43.34
N ALA A 10 -2.72 -37.18 43.79
CA ALA A 10 -3.46 -35.98 43.31
C ALA A 10 -3.45 -36.00 41.77
N TYR A 11 -4.64 -36.00 41.21
CA TYR A 11 -4.83 -35.71 39.79
C TYR A 11 -4.15 -34.37 39.54
N ALA A 12 -3.00 -34.39 38.88
CA ALA A 12 -2.39 -33.17 38.35
C ALA A 12 -3.44 -32.49 37.48
N ALA A 13 -3.87 -31.31 37.87
CA ALA A 13 -4.78 -30.51 37.12
C ALA A 13 -4.27 -30.46 35.68
N VAL A 14 -5.08 -30.90 34.74
CA VAL A 14 -4.78 -30.79 33.32
C VAL A 14 -4.64 -29.29 33.08
N GLU A 15 -3.42 -28.79 33.03
CA GLU A 15 -3.14 -27.44 32.58
C GLU A 15 -3.71 -27.35 31.17
N HIS A 16 -4.84 -26.69 31.06
CA HIS A 16 -5.37 -26.31 29.75
C HIS A 16 -4.26 -25.55 29.02
N SER A 17 -3.70 -26.14 27.98
CA SER A 17 -2.70 -25.47 27.16
C SER A 17 -3.37 -24.19 26.62
N GLU A 18 -2.90 -23.05 27.16
CA GLU A 18 -3.34 -21.75 26.62
C GLU A 18 -3.07 -21.75 25.12
N GLY A 19 -4.09 -21.50 24.31
CA GLY A 19 -3.94 -21.45 22.87
C GLY A 19 -2.82 -20.46 22.47
N VAL A 20 -2.06 -20.81 21.44
CA VAL A 20 -0.89 -20.04 20.97
C VAL A 20 -1.21 -18.54 20.82
N TRP A 21 -2.39 -18.22 20.33
CA TRP A 21 -2.87 -16.84 20.17
C TRP A 21 -3.08 -16.11 21.48
N HIS A 22 -3.58 -16.79 22.51
CA HIS A 22 -3.77 -16.18 23.83
C HIS A 22 -2.43 -15.88 24.51
N ALA A 23 -1.48 -16.80 24.42
CA ALA A 23 -0.13 -16.60 24.92
C ALA A 23 0.61 -15.46 24.19
N ALA A 24 0.47 -15.39 22.85
CA ALA A 24 1.04 -14.30 22.05
C ALA A 24 0.42 -12.94 22.42
N TRP A 25 -0.89 -12.87 22.60
CA TRP A 25 -1.60 -11.64 23.01
C TRP A 25 -1.19 -11.16 24.40
N ARG A 26 -1.00 -12.09 25.33
CA ARG A 26 -0.53 -11.78 26.67
C ARG A 26 0.91 -11.21 26.66
N ARG A 27 1.81 -11.80 25.87
CA ARG A 27 3.18 -11.29 25.68
C ARG A 27 3.17 -9.91 25.03
N PHE A 28 2.35 -9.70 24.00
CA PHE A 28 2.23 -8.43 23.32
C PHE A 28 1.78 -7.30 24.27
N LYS A 29 0.81 -7.56 25.15
CA LYS A 29 0.35 -6.57 26.16
C LYS A 29 1.43 -6.17 27.17
N THR A 30 2.45 -6.99 27.38
CA THR A 30 3.55 -6.72 28.31
C THR A 30 4.72 -6.02 27.62
N ASP A 31 4.76 -6.06 26.30
CA ASP A 31 5.81 -5.42 25.50
C ASP A 31 5.45 -3.95 25.22
N ARG A 32 6.10 -3.04 25.95
CA ARG A 32 5.89 -1.58 25.80
C ARG A 32 6.25 -1.09 24.40
N VAL A 33 7.31 -1.61 23.79
CA VAL A 33 7.76 -1.21 22.46
C VAL A 33 6.73 -1.68 21.41
N GLY A 34 6.27 -2.92 21.55
CA GLY A 34 5.22 -3.47 20.70
C GLY A 34 3.91 -2.68 20.81
N LEU A 35 3.49 -2.27 22.01
CA LEU A 35 2.29 -1.46 22.22
C LEU A 35 2.41 -0.07 21.56
N VAL A 36 3.53 0.63 21.76
CA VAL A 36 3.76 1.94 21.13
C VAL A 36 3.74 1.81 19.60
N SER A 37 4.43 0.81 19.07
CA SER A 37 4.44 0.53 17.62
C SER A 37 3.05 0.23 17.10
N ALA A 38 2.25 -0.55 17.81
CA ALA A 38 0.87 -0.86 17.44
C ALA A 38 -0.02 0.40 17.44
N VAL A 39 0.13 1.28 18.43
CA VAL A 39 -0.62 2.55 18.45
C VAL A 39 -0.29 3.40 17.23
N ILE A 40 0.99 3.51 16.88
CA ILE A 40 1.44 4.25 15.67
C ILE A 40 0.82 3.63 14.41
N VAL A 41 0.91 2.31 14.25
CA VAL A 41 0.35 1.62 13.09
C VAL A 41 -1.16 1.81 13.01
N ILE A 42 -1.89 1.65 14.12
CA ILE A 42 -3.34 1.85 14.17
C ILE A 42 -3.69 3.30 13.81
N ALA A 43 -2.96 4.29 14.33
CA ALA A 43 -3.17 5.70 13.99
C ALA A 43 -3.00 5.96 12.49
N PHE A 44 -1.97 5.38 11.87
CA PHE A 44 -1.77 5.46 10.42
C PHE A 44 -2.89 4.77 9.62
N LEU A 45 -3.32 3.59 10.04
CA LEU A 45 -4.41 2.87 9.38
C LEU A 45 -5.74 3.64 9.50
N LEU A 46 -6.02 4.23 10.65
CA LEU A 46 -7.19 5.11 10.83
C LEU A 46 -7.11 6.35 9.93
N LEU A 47 -5.94 6.99 9.86
CA LEU A 47 -5.74 8.14 8.98
C LEU A 47 -5.99 7.76 7.50
N ILE A 48 -5.48 6.62 7.07
CA ILE A 48 -5.69 6.09 5.72
C ILE A 48 -7.16 5.80 5.45
N ALA A 49 -7.86 5.19 6.41
CA ALA A 49 -9.29 4.92 6.31
C ALA A 49 -10.12 6.21 6.21
N LEU A 50 -9.84 7.21 7.05
CA LEU A 50 -10.48 8.52 7.02
C LEU A 50 -10.23 9.26 5.70
N ALA A 51 -9.00 9.18 5.17
CA ALA A 51 -8.65 9.73 3.87
C ALA A 51 -9.35 8.99 2.72
N GLY A 52 -9.53 7.67 2.84
CA GLY A 52 -10.26 6.83 1.90
C GLY A 52 -11.76 7.19 1.84
N LEU A 53 -12.36 7.43 2.99
CA LEU A 53 -13.75 7.88 3.13
C LEU A 53 -13.95 9.35 2.70
N GLY A 54 -12.88 10.07 2.37
CA GLY A 54 -12.96 11.48 1.98
C GLY A 54 -13.25 12.44 3.14
N LEU A 55 -13.07 12.00 4.39
CA LEU A 55 -13.25 12.84 5.58
C LEU A 55 -12.04 13.73 5.83
N VAL A 56 -10.86 13.27 5.47
CA VAL A 56 -9.59 14.00 5.58
C VAL A 56 -8.96 14.13 4.20
N ALA A 57 -8.25 15.24 3.96
CA ALA A 57 -7.54 15.53 2.71
C ALA A 57 -8.42 15.52 1.45
N LYS A 58 -9.73 15.81 1.57
CA LYS A 58 -10.67 15.83 0.44
C LYS A 58 -10.25 16.79 -0.67
N GLN A 59 -9.62 17.91 -0.31
CA GLN A 59 -9.27 19.00 -1.23
C GLN A 59 -7.78 18.98 -1.63
N TRP A 60 -7.11 17.84 -1.55
CA TRP A 60 -5.67 17.73 -1.80
C TRP A 60 -5.19 18.23 -3.18
N GLN A 61 -6.10 18.28 -4.18
CA GLN A 61 -5.82 18.79 -5.52
C GLN A 61 -6.14 20.27 -5.70
N LYS A 62 -6.92 20.88 -4.78
CA LYS A 62 -7.34 22.26 -4.91
C LYS A 62 -6.21 23.22 -4.52
N GLU A 63 -6.13 24.32 -5.23
CA GLU A 63 -5.22 25.43 -4.98
C GLU A 63 -5.81 26.32 -3.88
N VAL A 64 -5.60 25.92 -2.62
CA VAL A 64 -6.18 26.61 -1.44
C VAL A 64 -5.30 27.71 -0.88
N GLY A 65 -4.02 27.72 -1.23
CA GLY A 65 -3.05 28.72 -0.78
C GLY A 65 -2.38 29.46 -1.93
N VAL A 66 -1.58 30.46 -1.59
CA VAL A 66 -0.70 31.10 -2.55
C VAL A 66 0.40 30.13 -3.01
N PRO A 67 0.96 30.27 -4.23
CA PRO A 67 2.08 29.45 -4.67
C PRO A 67 3.25 29.47 -3.69
N ASN A 68 3.75 28.30 -3.32
CA ASN A 68 4.81 28.14 -2.31
C ASN A 68 4.45 28.82 -0.97
N ALA A 69 3.19 28.74 -0.55
CA ALA A 69 2.74 29.25 0.74
C ALA A 69 3.63 28.69 1.86
N PRO A 70 4.14 29.53 2.78
CA PRO A 70 4.94 29.06 3.90
C PRO A 70 4.08 28.26 4.88
N PRO A 71 4.67 27.40 5.71
CA PRO A 71 3.99 26.74 6.82
C PRO A 71 3.48 27.74 7.84
N HIS A 72 2.40 27.40 8.55
CA HIS A 72 1.82 28.26 9.60
C HIS A 72 2.82 28.67 10.68
N PHE A 73 3.77 27.79 11.04
CA PHE A 73 4.78 28.07 12.07
C PHE A 73 5.88 29.04 11.60
N VAL A 74 5.99 29.32 10.29
CA VAL A 74 6.93 30.30 9.73
C VAL A 74 6.27 31.67 9.57
N GLY A 75 4.94 31.68 9.43
CA GLY A 75 4.15 32.87 9.17
C GLY A 75 4.12 33.29 7.69
N PRO A 76 3.29 34.30 7.34
CA PRO A 76 3.14 34.73 5.97
C PRO A 76 4.42 35.42 5.46
N LYS A 77 4.71 35.27 4.18
CA LYS A 77 5.80 36.03 3.52
C LYS A 77 5.44 37.50 3.49
N PRO A 78 6.43 38.41 3.66
CA PRO A 78 6.20 39.83 3.45
C PRO A 78 5.61 40.09 2.05
N PRO A 79 4.75 41.09 1.89
CA PRO A 79 4.13 41.41 0.60
C PRO A 79 5.12 41.63 -0.55
N GLU A 80 6.30 42.15 -0.24
CA GLU A 80 7.39 42.37 -1.22
C GLU A 80 7.99 41.07 -1.81
N ALA A 81 7.85 39.95 -1.11
CA ALA A 81 8.33 38.64 -1.61
C ALA A 81 7.38 37.97 -2.64
N ILE A 82 6.16 38.45 -2.69
CA ILE A 82 5.19 38.11 -3.73
C ILE A 82 5.43 39.14 -4.82
N GLY A 83 6.35 38.87 -5.73
CA GLY A 83 6.63 39.75 -6.86
C GLY A 83 5.33 40.06 -7.63
N ALA A 84 4.58 40.99 -7.12
CA ALA A 84 3.74 41.78 -7.97
C ALA A 84 4.73 42.47 -8.92
N ILE A 85 4.94 41.88 -10.08
CA ILE A 85 5.41 42.66 -11.22
C ILE A 85 4.28 43.71 -11.36
N GLU A 86 4.45 44.84 -10.69
CA GLU A 86 3.73 46.03 -11.13
C GLU A 86 4.18 46.24 -12.56
N VAL A 87 3.41 45.71 -13.49
CA VAL A 87 3.55 46.10 -14.88
C VAL A 87 3.34 47.61 -14.84
N PRO A 88 4.37 48.42 -15.07
CA PRO A 88 4.18 49.86 -15.08
C PRO A 88 3.03 50.10 -16.06
N LYS A 89 1.89 50.63 -15.58
CA LYS A 89 0.87 51.10 -16.49
C LYS A 89 1.56 52.22 -17.26
N GLY A 90 2.11 51.86 -18.43
CA GLY A 90 2.62 52.85 -19.35
C GLY A 90 1.56 53.92 -19.60
N PRO A 91 1.94 55.08 -20.11
CA PRO A 91 0.98 56.10 -20.46
C PRO A 91 -0.13 55.45 -21.30
N ASN A 92 -1.39 55.74 -20.92
CA ASN A 92 -2.57 55.17 -21.57
C ASN A 92 -2.62 55.75 -23.01
N VAL A 93 -1.81 55.15 -23.88
CA VAL A 93 -1.76 55.54 -25.31
C VAL A 93 -2.96 54.83 -25.95
N ASP A 94 -3.88 55.64 -26.48
CA ASP A 94 -5.00 55.10 -27.26
C ASP A 94 -4.46 54.52 -28.56
N LEU A 95 -4.35 53.22 -28.60
CA LEU A 95 -3.90 52.43 -29.75
C LEU A 95 -5.07 51.97 -30.64
N SER A 96 -6.30 52.41 -30.36
CA SER A 96 -7.51 51.96 -31.07
C SER A 96 -7.49 52.23 -32.57
N ALA A 97 -6.73 53.26 -33.01
CA ALA A 97 -6.57 53.59 -34.42
C ALA A 97 -5.59 52.65 -35.17
N VAL A 98 -4.71 51.98 -34.45
CA VAL A 98 -3.66 51.12 -35.01
C VAL A 98 -3.87 49.62 -34.71
N ASP A 99 -4.70 49.35 -33.71
CA ASP A 99 -4.97 47.98 -33.26
C ASP A 99 -6.17 47.37 -34.08
N PRO A 100 -5.92 46.38 -34.94
CA PRO A 100 -6.99 45.75 -35.75
C PRO A 100 -8.00 44.98 -34.88
N LEU A 101 -7.73 44.74 -33.59
CA LEU A 101 -8.57 44.01 -32.66
C LEU A 101 -9.47 44.93 -31.80
N ALA A 102 -9.20 46.25 -31.79
CA ALA A 102 -9.93 47.22 -31.00
C ALA A 102 -11.47 47.13 -31.17
N PRO A 103 -12.06 46.88 -32.35
CA PRO A 103 -13.51 46.74 -32.50
C PRO A 103 -14.11 45.53 -31.75
N ARG A 104 -13.27 44.53 -31.44
CA ARG A 104 -13.69 43.29 -30.74
C ARG A 104 -13.57 43.37 -29.21
N TYR A 105 -12.94 44.38 -28.64
CA TYR A 105 -12.75 44.47 -27.21
C TYR A 105 -14.08 44.53 -26.44
N LYS A 106 -15.06 45.26 -26.92
CA LYS A 106 -16.40 45.27 -26.33
C LYS A 106 -17.06 43.89 -26.29
N GLU A 107 -16.95 43.15 -27.36
CA GLU A 107 -17.49 41.76 -27.43
C GLU A 107 -16.78 40.84 -26.47
N TRP A 108 -15.46 41.02 -26.31
CA TRP A 108 -14.67 40.22 -25.38
C TRP A 108 -14.91 40.58 -23.93
N ASP A 109 -15.09 41.88 -23.62
CA ASP A 109 -15.46 42.36 -22.28
C ASP A 109 -16.86 41.86 -21.88
N GLU A 110 -17.82 41.85 -22.82
CA GLU A 110 -19.13 41.28 -22.56
C GLU A 110 -19.11 39.76 -22.36
N ARG A 111 -18.24 39.09 -23.07
CA ARG A 111 -18.00 37.65 -22.86
C ARG A 111 -17.29 37.40 -21.54
N ALA A 112 -16.26 38.17 -21.22
CA ALA A 112 -15.52 38.05 -19.97
C ALA A 112 -16.41 38.34 -18.75
N ALA A 113 -17.33 39.32 -18.85
CA ALA A 113 -18.29 39.63 -17.80
C ALA A 113 -19.25 38.47 -17.48
N LYS A 114 -19.48 37.56 -18.45
CA LYS A 114 -20.28 36.33 -18.23
C LYS A 114 -19.54 35.27 -17.45
N PHE A 115 -18.21 35.29 -17.47
CA PHE A 115 -17.38 34.40 -16.65
C PHE A 115 -17.16 35.09 -15.30
N LYS A 116 -18.04 34.83 -14.33
CA LYS A 116 -17.79 35.21 -12.93
C LYS A 116 -16.59 34.39 -12.46
N THR A 117 -15.40 34.97 -12.52
CA THR A 117 -14.25 34.43 -11.82
C THR A 117 -14.51 34.68 -10.34
N GLU A 118 -14.98 33.68 -9.62
CA GLU A 118 -14.93 33.73 -8.15
C GLU A 118 -13.47 33.89 -7.77
N GLU A 119 -13.07 35.08 -7.30
CA GLU A 119 -11.76 35.25 -6.67
C GLU A 119 -11.72 34.38 -5.45
N VAL A 120 -11.18 33.18 -5.62
CA VAL A 120 -10.94 32.28 -4.49
C VAL A 120 -9.82 32.92 -3.67
N VAL A 121 -10.17 33.50 -2.52
CA VAL A 121 -9.18 34.04 -1.57
C VAL A 121 -8.24 32.91 -1.16
N LYS A 122 -7.01 32.96 -1.68
CA LYS A 122 -5.98 31.97 -1.38
C LYS A 122 -5.36 32.26 0.00
N ALA A 123 -5.23 31.22 0.82
CA ALA A 123 -4.61 31.32 2.14
C ALA A 123 -3.12 31.72 2.00
N PRO A 124 -2.63 32.70 2.77
CA PRO A 124 -1.23 33.13 2.71
C PRO A 124 -0.28 32.11 3.34
N THR A 125 -0.77 31.24 4.21
CA THR A 125 -0.01 30.14 4.86
C THR A 125 -0.85 28.87 4.90
N LEU A 126 -0.19 27.71 4.94
CA LEU A 126 -0.84 26.40 5.05
C LEU A 126 -0.19 25.59 6.18
N PRO A 127 -0.84 24.54 6.74
CA PRO A 127 -0.33 23.82 7.92
C PRO A 127 1.13 23.40 7.81
N MET A 128 1.50 22.75 6.72
CA MET A 128 2.88 22.30 6.40
C MET A 128 3.40 22.98 5.12
N GLY A 129 2.79 24.10 4.74
CA GLY A 129 3.12 24.82 3.52
C GLY A 129 2.36 24.35 2.28
N GLY A 130 2.52 25.12 1.20
CA GLY A 130 1.95 24.89 -0.11
C GLY A 130 2.99 24.46 -1.12
N ASP A 131 2.56 23.69 -2.13
CA ASP A 131 3.39 23.40 -3.29
C ASP A 131 3.42 24.61 -4.27
N ARG A 132 4.14 24.47 -5.38
CA ARG A 132 4.22 25.49 -6.43
C ARG A 132 2.88 25.93 -7.02
N PHE A 133 1.82 25.18 -6.80
CA PHE A 133 0.46 25.49 -7.25
C PHE A 133 -0.43 26.00 -6.11
N GLY A 134 0.08 26.13 -4.88
CA GLY A 134 -0.71 26.51 -3.70
C GLY A 134 -1.57 25.38 -3.14
N ARG A 135 -1.25 24.11 -3.43
CA ARG A 135 -1.94 22.96 -2.84
C ARG A 135 -1.32 22.62 -1.50
N ASP A 136 -2.16 22.20 -0.54
CA ASP A 136 -1.73 21.82 0.80
C ASP A 136 -0.83 20.56 0.76
N VAL A 137 0.43 20.72 1.20
CA VAL A 137 1.43 19.64 1.25
C VAL A 137 1.02 18.55 2.24
N LEU A 138 0.42 18.90 3.38
CA LEU A 138 -0.04 17.93 4.38
C LEU A 138 -1.17 17.06 3.82
N ALA A 139 -2.17 17.67 3.18
CA ALA A 139 -3.25 16.95 2.54
C ALA A 139 -2.74 16.01 1.43
N LYS A 140 -1.76 16.45 0.65
CA LYS A 140 -1.10 15.63 -0.38
C LYS A 140 -0.32 14.47 0.23
N ALA A 141 0.40 14.68 1.35
CA ALA A 141 1.14 13.63 2.05
C ALA A 141 0.19 12.55 2.58
N ILE A 142 -0.91 12.95 3.22
CA ILE A 142 -1.94 12.02 3.72
C ILE A 142 -2.53 11.20 2.56
N LYS A 143 -2.90 11.85 1.47
CA LYS A 143 -3.45 11.16 0.29
C LYS A 143 -2.43 10.27 -0.40
N GLY A 144 -1.18 10.70 -0.49
CA GLY A 144 -0.07 9.89 -1.00
C GLY A 144 0.15 8.63 -0.17
N THR A 145 0.12 8.74 1.16
CA THR A 145 0.23 7.60 2.08
C THR A 145 -0.90 6.60 1.85
N GLN A 146 -2.14 7.05 1.72
CA GLN A 146 -3.29 6.19 1.43
C GLN A 146 -3.07 5.39 0.13
N ILE A 147 -2.67 6.07 -0.94
CA ILE A 147 -2.46 5.42 -2.24
C ILE A 147 -1.29 4.44 -2.16
N SER A 148 -0.18 4.82 -1.53
CA SER A 148 1.01 3.97 -1.43
C SER A 148 0.74 2.70 -0.63
N VAL A 149 0.05 2.80 0.51
CA VAL A 149 -0.31 1.63 1.33
C VAL A 149 -1.31 0.73 0.59
N PHE A 150 -2.31 1.32 -0.07
CA PHE A 150 -3.25 0.54 -0.89
C PHE A 150 -2.53 -0.25 -1.98
N VAL A 151 -1.66 0.42 -2.75
CA VAL A 151 -0.87 -0.22 -3.81
C VAL A 151 0.01 -1.32 -3.24
N GLY A 152 0.73 -1.04 -2.15
CA GLY A 152 1.62 -2.02 -1.51
C GLY A 152 0.88 -3.27 -1.01
N VAL A 153 -0.23 -3.09 -0.31
CA VAL A 153 -1.05 -4.20 0.20
C VAL A 153 -1.64 -5.03 -0.94
N MET A 154 -2.23 -4.37 -1.94
CA MET A 154 -2.83 -5.09 -3.07
C MET A 154 -1.78 -5.83 -3.91
N ALA A 155 -0.62 -5.22 -4.15
CA ALA A 155 0.48 -5.88 -4.85
C ALA A 155 1.03 -7.07 -4.06
N ALA A 156 1.19 -6.92 -2.74
CA ALA A 156 1.61 -8.02 -1.86
C ALA A 156 0.61 -9.17 -1.87
N LEU A 157 -0.70 -8.90 -1.84
CA LEU A 157 -1.73 -9.93 -1.92
C LEU A 157 -1.65 -10.72 -3.24
N VAL A 158 -1.48 -10.03 -4.37
CA VAL A 158 -1.33 -10.66 -5.68
C VAL A 158 -0.06 -11.51 -5.73
N ALA A 159 1.08 -10.95 -5.32
CA ALA A 159 2.36 -11.67 -5.29
C ALA A 159 2.31 -12.89 -4.38
N THR A 160 1.71 -12.74 -3.18
CA THR A 160 1.54 -13.81 -2.20
C THR A 160 0.65 -14.93 -2.74
N ALA A 161 -0.48 -14.59 -3.34
CA ALA A 161 -1.38 -15.58 -3.93
C ALA A 161 -0.68 -16.40 -5.03
N ILE A 162 -0.01 -15.72 -5.96
CA ILE A 162 0.71 -16.38 -7.06
C ILE A 162 1.88 -17.22 -6.54
N GLY A 163 2.75 -16.62 -5.72
CA GLY A 163 3.95 -17.27 -5.19
C GLY A 163 3.62 -18.49 -4.33
N THR A 164 2.61 -18.37 -3.46
CA THR A 164 2.14 -19.47 -2.62
C THR A 164 1.52 -20.58 -3.45
N LEU A 165 0.63 -20.25 -4.39
CA LEU A 165 -0.04 -21.26 -5.22
C LEU A 165 0.98 -22.03 -6.06
N LEU A 166 1.82 -21.33 -6.82
CA LEU A 166 2.80 -21.96 -7.70
C LEU A 166 3.88 -22.71 -6.89
N GLY A 167 4.35 -22.13 -5.78
CA GLY A 167 5.30 -22.75 -4.88
C GLY A 167 4.76 -24.03 -4.23
N ALA A 168 3.51 -23.99 -3.77
CA ALA A 168 2.82 -25.16 -3.20
C ALA A 168 2.66 -26.28 -4.23
N LEU A 169 2.18 -25.95 -5.43
CA LEU A 169 2.02 -26.95 -6.51
C LEU A 169 3.36 -27.55 -6.91
N SER A 170 4.39 -26.73 -7.13
CA SER A 170 5.72 -27.18 -7.50
C SER A 170 6.35 -28.08 -6.42
N GLY A 171 6.28 -27.66 -5.15
CA GLY A 171 6.85 -28.40 -4.03
C GLY A 171 6.10 -29.69 -3.70
N PHE A 172 4.77 -29.70 -3.84
CA PHE A 172 3.94 -30.86 -3.53
C PHE A 172 4.01 -31.94 -4.63
N PHE A 173 3.77 -31.59 -5.89
CA PHE A 173 3.73 -32.56 -6.98
C PHE A 173 5.14 -33.05 -7.37
N GLY A 174 6.11 -32.12 -7.47
CA GLY A 174 7.44 -32.47 -7.99
C GLY A 174 7.42 -32.99 -9.44
N GLY A 175 8.46 -33.71 -9.87
CA GLY A 175 8.55 -34.27 -11.19
C GLY A 175 8.20 -33.30 -12.31
N LYS A 176 7.49 -33.71 -13.34
CA LYS A 176 7.17 -32.88 -14.51
C LYS A 176 6.47 -31.55 -14.18
N VAL A 177 5.59 -31.54 -13.18
CA VAL A 177 4.91 -30.32 -12.74
C VAL A 177 5.89 -29.38 -12.02
N GLY A 178 6.69 -29.94 -11.11
CA GLY A 178 7.74 -29.20 -10.41
C GLY A 178 8.78 -28.64 -11.38
N ASP A 179 9.23 -29.45 -12.33
CA ASP A 179 10.26 -29.08 -13.31
C ASP A 179 9.76 -27.98 -14.26
N PHE A 180 8.49 -28.06 -14.70
CA PHE A 180 7.88 -27.02 -15.53
C PHE A 180 7.76 -25.69 -14.77
N LEU A 181 7.28 -25.71 -13.51
CA LEU A 181 7.14 -24.50 -12.71
C LEU A 181 8.50 -23.91 -12.31
N GLU A 182 9.50 -24.75 -12.11
CA GLU A 182 10.89 -24.30 -11.89
C GLU A 182 11.48 -23.67 -13.16
N TRP A 183 11.22 -24.27 -14.32
CA TRP A 183 11.61 -23.68 -15.60
C TRP A 183 10.94 -22.30 -15.79
N LEU A 184 9.63 -22.20 -15.54
CA LEU A 184 8.90 -20.93 -15.63
C LEU A 184 9.48 -19.88 -14.69
N TYR A 185 9.78 -20.25 -13.44
CA TYR A 185 10.44 -19.39 -12.47
C TYR A 185 11.81 -18.92 -12.99
N ASN A 186 12.63 -19.81 -13.49
CA ASN A 186 13.98 -19.48 -13.99
C ASN A 186 13.91 -18.54 -15.21
N VAL A 187 12.96 -18.74 -16.13
CA VAL A 187 12.74 -17.84 -17.26
C VAL A 187 12.37 -16.42 -16.75
N PHE A 188 11.50 -16.35 -15.74
CA PHE A 188 11.08 -15.09 -15.16
C PHE A 188 12.23 -14.35 -14.46
N GLU A 189 13.04 -15.07 -13.69
CA GLU A 189 14.18 -14.55 -12.93
C GLU A 189 15.35 -14.15 -13.83
N ALA A 190 15.48 -14.77 -15.02
CA ALA A 190 16.51 -14.43 -15.99
C ALA A 190 16.30 -13.04 -16.62
N ILE A 191 15.08 -12.51 -16.59
CA ILE A 191 14.78 -11.19 -17.14
C ILE A 191 15.11 -10.12 -16.09
N PRO A 192 15.95 -9.12 -16.39
CA PRO A 192 16.17 -8.00 -15.47
C PRO A 192 14.85 -7.36 -15.06
N GLY A 193 14.57 -7.28 -13.74
CA GLY A 193 13.27 -6.86 -13.20
C GLY A 193 12.79 -5.52 -13.75
N ILE A 194 13.71 -4.55 -13.95
CA ILE A 194 13.35 -3.25 -14.52
C ILE A 194 12.80 -3.34 -15.95
N LEU A 195 13.35 -4.25 -16.78
CA LEU A 195 12.85 -4.47 -18.14
C LEU A 195 11.46 -5.11 -18.12
N LEU A 196 11.24 -6.03 -17.19
CA LEU A 196 9.93 -6.66 -17.00
C LEU A 196 8.87 -5.63 -16.58
N ILE A 197 9.22 -4.71 -15.66
CA ILE A 197 8.35 -3.61 -15.25
C ILE A 197 8.00 -2.73 -16.45
N PHE A 198 8.96 -2.35 -17.28
CA PHE A 198 8.70 -1.54 -18.48
C PHE A 198 7.84 -2.26 -19.50
N ALA A 199 8.08 -3.55 -19.73
CA ALA A 199 7.27 -4.36 -20.63
C ALA A 199 5.79 -4.41 -20.16
N PHE A 200 5.55 -4.67 -18.89
CA PHE A 200 4.19 -4.64 -18.34
C PHE A 200 3.56 -3.24 -18.38
N ALA A 201 4.32 -2.19 -18.08
CA ALA A 201 3.82 -0.82 -18.15
C ALA A 201 3.41 -0.42 -19.59
N ALA A 202 4.12 -0.91 -20.60
CA ALA A 202 3.78 -0.69 -22.00
C ALA A 202 2.46 -1.37 -22.40
N VAL A 203 2.18 -2.55 -21.83
CA VAL A 203 0.97 -3.34 -22.13
C VAL A 203 -0.24 -2.84 -21.35
N PHE A 204 -0.10 -2.61 -20.06
CA PHE A 204 -1.22 -2.25 -19.17
C PHE A 204 -1.52 -0.75 -19.13
N GLY A 205 -0.62 0.09 -19.64
CA GLY A 205 -0.78 1.54 -19.65
C GLY A 205 -0.54 2.18 -18.28
N ARG A 206 -1.21 3.33 -18.01
CA ARG A 206 -0.99 4.14 -16.79
C ARG A 206 -2.16 3.97 -15.82
N GLY A 207 -1.86 3.93 -14.51
CA GLY A 207 -2.88 3.89 -13.48
C GLY A 207 -2.46 3.14 -12.22
N ILE A 208 -3.21 3.30 -11.14
CA ILE A 208 -2.97 2.63 -9.86
C ILE A 208 -3.09 1.11 -10.02
N THR A 209 -4.11 0.63 -10.73
CA THR A 209 -4.31 -0.79 -11.02
C THR A 209 -3.12 -1.39 -11.76
N THR A 210 -2.59 -0.66 -12.74
CA THR A 210 -1.39 -1.08 -13.49
C THR A 210 -0.19 -1.27 -12.56
N VAL A 211 0.04 -0.32 -11.64
CA VAL A 211 1.14 -0.43 -10.67
C VAL A 211 0.97 -1.64 -9.76
N VAL A 212 -0.25 -1.88 -9.26
CA VAL A 212 -0.59 -3.07 -8.46
C VAL A 212 -0.29 -4.37 -9.23
N LEU A 213 -0.75 -4.45 -10.48
CA LEU A 213 -0.53 -5.62 -11.32
C LEU A 213 0.96 -5.84 -11.62
N ILE A 214 1.68 -4.79 -11.98
CA ILE A 214 3.12 -4.88 -12.24
C ILE A 214 3.85 -5.40 -11.01
N LEU A 215 3.67 -4.78 -9.86
CA LEU A 215 4.35 -5.17 -8.63
C LEU A 215 3.95 -6.59 -8.18
N GLY A 216 2.67 -6.93 -8.30
CA GLY A 216 2.17 -8.26 -7.95
C GLY A 216 2.70 -9.36 -8.88
N LEU A 217 2.68 -9.10 -10.19
CA LEU A 217 3.17 -10.04 -11.21
C LEU A 217 4.70 -10.15 -11.26
N THR A 218 5.45 -9.21 -10.71
CA THR A 218 6.91 -9.27 -10.63
C THR A 218 7.42 -9.74 -9.27
N GLY A 219 6.63 -9.58 -8.20
CA GLY A 219 7.05 -9.85 -6.83
C GLY A 219 6.88 -11.29 -6.34
N TRP A 220 6.25 -12.17 -7.10
CA TRP A 220 5.91 -13.53 -6.66
C TRP A 220 7.10 -14.50 -6.56
N SER A 221 8.18 -14.25 -7.30
CA SER A 221 9.29 -15.19 -7.49
C SER A 221 10.03 -15.54 -6.18
N GLY A 222 10.27 -14.55 -5.33
CA GLY A 222 10.91 -14.75 -4.03
C GLY A 222 10.11 -15.68 -3.11
N LEU A 223 8.79 -15.45 -3.02
CA LEU A 223 7.89 -16.26 -2.21
C LEU A 223 7.71 -17.68 -2.79
N TYR A 224 7.60 -17.82 -4.11
CA TYR A 224 7.56 -19.11 -4.79
C TYR A 224 8.68 -20.03 -4.32
N ARG A 225 9.91 -19.55 -4.33
CA ARG A 225 11.08 -20.36 -3.94
C ARG A 225 11.02 -20.79 -2.48
N GLN A 226 10.62 -19.90 -1.59
CA GLN A 226 10.51 -20.19 -0.15
C GLN A 226 9.40 -21.22 0.11
N VAL A 227 8.20 -20.99 -0.42
CA VAL A 227 7.05 -21.88 -0.26
C VAL A 227 7.36 -23.27 -0.86
N ARG A 228 7.94 -23.31 -2.06
CA ARG A 228 8.34 -24.56 -2.70
C ARG A 228 9.27 -25.38 -1.80
N SER A 229 10.29 -24.74 -1.22
CA SER A 229 11.25 -25.43 -0.35
C SER A 229 10.59 -26.02 0.91
N GLU A 230 9.67 -25.28 1.52
CA GLU A 230 8.93 -25.76 2.68
C GLU A 230 7.95 -26.88 2.31
N PHE A 231 7.25 -26.77 1.18
CA PHE A 231 6.37 -27.85 0.72
C PHE A 231 7.12 -29.15 0.44
N ILE A 232 8.32 -29.10 -0.12
CA ILE A 232 9.18 -30.28 -0.32
C ILE A 232 9.51 -30.94 1.03
N LYS A 233 9.88 -30.15 2.05
CA LYS A 233 10.18 -30.67 3.40
C LYS A 233 8.94 -31.27 4.07
N HIS A 234 7.81 -30.57 4.00
CA HIS A 234 6.58 -30.99 4.69
C HIS A 234 5.89 -32.18 4.03
N ARG A 235 5.99 -32.31 2.70
CA ARG A 235 5.40 -33.45 1.95
C ARG A 235 5.86 -34.82 2.48
N SER A 236 7.10 -34.92 2.95
CA SER A 236 7.66 -36.17 3.46
C SER A 236 7.39 -36.42 4.95
N ARG A 237 6.77 -35.47 5.68
CA ARG A 237 6.50 -35.57 7.11
C ARG A 237 5.42 -36.62 7.42
N GLU A 238 5.54 -37.23 8.60
CA GLU A 238 4.66 -38.32 9.05
C GLU A 238 3.18 -37.89 9.09
N TYR A 239 2.86 -36.69 9.53
CA TYR A 239 1.47 -36.22 9.61
C TYR A 239 0.80 -36.14 8.23
N VAL A 240 1.57 -35.82 7.14
CA VAL A 240 1.04 -35.78 5.77
C VAL A 240 0.83 -37.22 5.25
N ARG A 241 1.77 -38.13 5.56
CA ARG A 241 1.64 -39.55 5.22
C ARG A 241 0.48 -40.22 5.96
N SER A 242 0.28 -39.86 7.23
CA SER A 242 -0.87 -40.36 8.00
C SER A 242 -2.20 -39.85 7.43
N ALA A 243 -2.25 -38.59 7.02
CA ALA A 243 -3.42 -38.01 6.34
C ALA A 243 -3.72 -38.76 5.02
N GLU A 244 -2.68 -39.12 4.28
CA GLU A 244 -2.79 -39.96 3.04
C GLU A 244 -3.33 -41.33 3.35
N ALA A 245 -2.80 -42.01 4.38
CA ALA A 245 -3.21 -43.35 4.77
C ALA A 245 -4.70 -43.44 5.17
N ILE A 246 -5.26 -42.40 5.75
CA ILE A 246 -6.68 -42.28 6.08
C ILE A 246 -7.56 -41.74 4.94
N GLY A 247 -6.97 -41.60 3.71
CA GLY A 247 -7.74 -41.24 2.51
C GLY A 247 -7.91 -39.73 2.25
N ALA A 248 -7.12 -38.83 2.88
CA ALA A 248 -7.18 -37.42 2.59
C ALA A 248 -6.84 -37.10 1.13
N SER A 249 -7.68 -36.29 0.47
CA SER A 249 -7.44 -35.88 -0.91
C SER A 249 -6.17 -35.01 -1.05
N VAL A 250 -5.63 -34.93 -2.27
CA VAL A 250 -4.45 -34.13 -2.59
C VAL A 250 -4.66 -32.65 -2.15
N TRP A 251 -5.80 -32.07 -2.46
CA TRP A 251 -6.12 -30.70 -2.10
C TRP A 251 -6.23 -30.51 -0.58
N SER A 252 -6.82 -31.47 0.13
CA SER A 252 -6.86 -31.46 1.59
C SER A 252 -5.45 -31.50 2.18
N ARG A 253 -4.56 -32.34 1.65
CA ARG A 253 -3.15 -32.42 2.08
C ARG A 253 -2.42 -31.08 1.86
N ILE A 254 -2.62 -30.43 0.71
CA ILE A 254 -2.01 -29.14 0.38
C ILE A 254 -2.55 -28.03 1.30
N PHE A 255 -3.87 -27.79 1.30
CA PHE A 255 -4.46 -26.60 1.90
C PHE A 255 -4.80 -26.76 3.39
N SER A 256 -5.16 -27.96 3.85
CA SER A 256 -5.57 -28.18 5.24
C SER A 256 -4.45 -28.73 6.12
N HIS A 257 -3.45 -29.41 5.54
CA HIS A 257 -2.39 -30.02 6.35
C HIS A 257 -1.03 -29.34 6.17
N ILE A 258 -0.61 -29.01 4.94
CA ILE A 258 0.73 -28.43 4.71
C ILE A 258 0.69 -26.91 4.83
N LEU A 259 -0.19 -26.23 4.08
CA LEU A 259 -0.21 -24.77 4.00
C LEU A 259 -0.33 -24.08 5.37
N PRO A 260 -1.16 -24.52 6.33
CA PRO A 260 -1.21 -23.91 7.65
C PRO A 260 0.13 -24.00 8.41
N ASN A 261 0.88 -25.10 8.24
CA ASN A 261 2.19 -25.28 8.86
C ASN A 261 3.30 -24.45 8.18
N VAL A 262 3.10 -24.07 6.93
CA VAL A 262 4.02 -23.23 6.13
C VAL A 262 3.61 -21.74 6.17
N SER A 263 2.49 -21.42 6.81
CA SER A 263 1.95 -20.04 6.85
C SER A 263 2.95 -18.99 7.39
N HIS A 264 3.86 -19.38 8.26
CA HIS A 264 4.92 -18.51 8.79
C HIS A 264 5.91 -17.99 7.74
N VAL A 265 5.97 -18.64 6.57
CA VAL A 265 6.78 -18.19 5.42
C VAL A 265 5.97 -17.28 4.49
N VAL A 266 4.65 -17.42 4.51
CA VAL A 266 3.73 -16.69 3.66
C VAL A 266 3.36 -15.33 4.26
N LEU A 267 3.31 -15.24 5.60
CA LEU A 267 3.02 -14.02 6.38
C LEU A 267 4.27 -13.22 6.69
#